data_12d6df5ebd1ae3c5ff43c6c48b59e89a
#
_entry.id   12d6df5ebd1ae3c5ff43c6c48b59e89a
#
_cell.length_a   1.000
_cell.length_b   1.000
_cell.length_c   1.000
_cell.angle_alpha   90.00
_cell.angle_beta   90.00
_cell.angle_gamma   90.00
#
_symmetry.space_group_name_H-M   'P 1'
#
loop_
_entity.id
_entity.type
_entity.pdbx_description
1 polymer ?
#
loop_
_entity_poly.entity_id
_entity_poly.type
_entity_poly.pdbx_seq_one_letter_code
_entity_poly.pdbx_strand_id
1 'polypeptide(L)'
;MLTGSGPQDRDETIFHHKPFAVIADKLTRSGYGVLRYDDRGVGLSKGNQLNSTSFDFAQDAAAAYHLIKKEYPASSVGFIGHSEGGMIAQIADSLVNGAAFHIYLAGPGISTVDLMIKQNARYLKDIMTEEGVHTYITQLRPIFEVIGGSEELSIKQDAINKQAKRLYNSLDPKDATKVAPSDLAYAMSMSSLVYNKWMTFFFGYEPKRYLTQIMCPILALNGSEDFQVVPANLEAIKRDAIKADVTTIELEGLNHLFQNCKRCTLPEYNMLTETFSEDAMETMVEWLTAKGF
;
A
#
# COMPACT_ATOMS: atom_id res chain seq x y z
N MET A 1 -3.00 14.27 1.94
CA MET A 1 -2.52 13.18 1.09
C MET A 1 -1.61 12.30 1.93
N LEU A 2 -1.68 10.98 1.75
CA LEU A 2 -1.01 9.96 2.58
C LEU A 2 -0.13 9.09 1.68
N THR A 3 1.16 9.04 1.99
CA THR A 3 2.20 8.40 1.20
C THR A 3 2.19 6.86 1.31
N GLY A 4 2.85 6.22 0.35
CA GLY A 4 3.09 4.78 0.37
C GLY A 4 4.14 4.33 1.39
N SER A 5 4.50 3.05 1.34
CA SER A 5 5.40 2.41 2.30
C SER A 5 6.81 3.01 2.32
N GLY A 6 7.40 3.04 3.51
CA GLY A 6 8.74 3.53 3.75
C GLY A 6 8.79 4.97 4.26
N PRO A 7 10.00 5.51 4.51
CA PRO A 7 10.17 6.90 4.95
C PRO A 7 9.98 7.86 3.77
N GLN A 8 8.82 8.49 3.67
CA GLN A 8 8.46 9.35 2.56
C GLN A 8 8.43 10.83 2.95
N ASP A 9 8.93 11.69 2.08
CA ASP A 9 8.69 13.12 2.17
C ASP A 9 7.27 13.47 1.67
N ARG A 10 6.85 14.71 1.88
CA ARG A 10 5.52 15.23 1.50
C ARG A 10 5.22 15.15 0.01
N ASP A 11 6.24 14.99 -0.83
CA ASP A 11 6.12 14.87 -2.27
C ASP A 11 6.08 13.41 -2.74
N GLU A 12 6.26 12.45 -1.80
CA GLU A 12 6.45 11.02 -2.10
C GLU A 12 7.60 10.83 -3.10
N THR A 13 8.77 11.40 -2.79
CA THR A 13 9.91 11.38 -3.70
C THR A 13 10.45 9.96 -3.84
N ILE A 14 10.17 9.34 -4.98
CA ILE A 14 10.53 7.96 -5.30
C ILE A 14 10.99 7.85 -6.76
N PHE A 15 12.07 7.12 -7.04
CA PHE A 15 12.60 6.92 -8.39
C PHE A 15 12.82 8.24 -9.17
N HIS A 16 13.25 9.31 -8.50
CA HIS A 16 13.42 10.68 -9.03
C HIS A 16 12.10 11.38 -9.43
N HIS A 17 10.95 10.83 -9.11
CA HIS A 17 9.64 11.42 -9.31
C HIS A 17 9.08 12.00 -8.00
N LYS A 18 8.13 12.91 -8.12
CA LYS A 18 7.42 13.56 -7.02
C LYS A 18 5.91 13.54 -7.28
N PRO A 19 5.28 12.34 -7.25
CA PRO A 19 3.88 12.21 -7.63
C PRO A 19 2.96 13.12 -6.82
N PHE A 20 3.15 13.24 -5.51
CA PHE A 20 2.29 14.09 -4.69
C PHE A 20 2.46 15.59 -4.94
N ALA A 21 3.62 16.03 -5.46
CA ALA A 21 3.76 17.41 -5.88
C ALA A 21 2.89 17.73 -7.10
N VAL A 22 2.87 16.84 -8.10
CA VAL A 22 2.08 17.02 -9.35
C VAL A 22 0.59 16.92 -9.06
N ILE A 23 0.16 15.92 -8.29
CA ILE A 23 -1.24 15.76 -7.89
C ILE A 23 -1.73 16.98 -7.12
N ALA A 24 -0.93 17.49 -6.17
CA ALA A 24 -1.28 18.68 -5.40
C ALA A 24 -1.38 19.94 -6.27
N ASP A 25 -0.49 20.13 -7.25
CA ASP A 25 -0.57 21.25 -8.21
C ASP A 25 -1.87 21.17 -9.02
N LYS A 26 -2.21 19.99 -9.57
CA LYS A 26 -3.46 19.77 -10.33
C LYS A 26 -4.70 20.06 -9.49
N LEU A 27 -4.79 19.49 -8.28
CA LEU A 27 -5.93 19.68 -7.39
C LEU A 27 -6.08 21.16 -6.96
N THR A 28 -4.97 21.84 -6.62
CA THR A 28 -5.03 23.25 -6.18
C THR A 28 -5.43 24.18 -7.31
N ARG A 29 -4.97 23.94 -8.55
CA ARG A 29 -5.46 24.66 -9.74
C ARG A 29 -6.92 24.42 -10.03
N SER A 30 -7.46 23.27 -9.62
CA SER A 30 -8.88 22.92 -9.73
C SER A 30 -9.74 23.43 -8.57
N GLY A 31 -9.15 24.19 -7.62
CA GLY A 31 -9.87 24.86 -6.52
C GLY A 31 -9.90 24.07 -5.21
N TYR A 32 -9.19 22.95 -5.09
CA TYR A 32 -9.14 22.15 -3.87
C TYR A 32 -7.96 22.55 -2.99
N GLY A 33 -8.18 22.63 -1.67
CA GLY A 33 -7.10 22.76 -0.70
C GLY A 33 -6.40 21.40 -0.50
N VAL A 34 -5.06 21.38 -0.48
CA VAL A 34 -4.28 20.14 -0.30
C VAL A 34 -3.30 20.30 0.85
N LEU A 35 -3.39 19.38 1.83
CA LEU A 35 -2.39 19.24 2.87
C LEU A 35 -1.51 18.02 2.59
N ARG A 36 -0.18 18.24 2.61
CA ARG A 36 0.87 17.23 2.52
C ARG A 36 1.85 17.45 3.65
N TYR A 37 2.41 16.38 4.21
CA TYR A 37 3.42 16.46 5.27
C TYR A 37 4.48 15.36 5.08
N ASP A 38 5.67 15.61 5.60
CA ASP A 38 6.71 14.59 5.66
C ASP A 38 6.33 13.56 6.73
N ASP A 39 6.52 12.28 6.48
CA ASP A 39 6.24 11.24 7.45
C ASP A 39 7.01 11.47 8.75
N ARG A 40 6.50 10.90 9.86
CA ARG A 40 7.20 10.99 11.15
C ARG A 40 8.65 10.50 11.04
N GLY A 41 9.59 11.32 11.48
CA GLY A 41 11.03 11.05 11.41
C GLY A 41 11.67 11.34 10.05
N VAL A 42 10.93 11.90 9.10
CA VAL A 42 11.43 12.31 7.78
C VAL A 42 11.46 13.84 7.67
N GLY A 43 12.44 14.38 6.97
CA GLY A 43 12.58 15.81 6.72
C GLY A 43 12.60 16.63 8.01
N LEU A 44 11.61 17.50 8.19
CA LEU A 44 11.43 18.32 9.40
C LEU A 44 10.44 17.70 10.39
N SER A 45 9.73 16.63 10.04
CA SER A 45 8.79 15.95 10.92
C SER A 45 9.53 15.15 11.99
N LYS A 46 9.11 15.35 13.24
CA LYS A 46 9.68 14.64 14.38
C LYS A 46 9.06 13.24 14.52
N GLY A 47 9.73 12.38 15.28
CA GLY A 47 9.24 11.03 15.57
C GLY A 47 10.23 9.95 15.20
N ASN A 48 9.79 8.70 15.28
CA ASN A 48 10.62 7.52 14.95
C ASN A 48 9.86 6.62 13.98
N GLN A 49 10.17 6.73 12.70
CA GLN A 49 9.56 5.94 11.63
C GLN A 49 9.84 4.43 11.81
N LEU A 50 11.07 4.05 12.18
CA LEU A 50 11.50 2.64 12.29
C LEU A 50 10.73 1.82 13.34
N ASN A 51 10.17 2.48 14.35
CA ASN A 51 9.39 1.83 15.42
C ASN A 51 7.88 2.07 15.27
N SER A 52 7.45 2.62 14.15
CA SER A 52 6.04 2.95 13.87
C SER A 52 5.39 1.90 12.98
N THR A 53 4.07 1.85 13.08
CA THR A 53 3.19 1.00 12.27
C THR A 53 2.28 1.86 11.41
N SER A 54 1.56 1.28 10.47
CA SER A 54 0.55 2.00 9.68
C SER A 54 -0.56 2.59 10.57
N PHE A 55 -0.79 2.02 11.76
CA PHE A 55 -1.71 2.62 12.74
C PHE A 55 -1.16 3.94 13.31
N ASP A 56 0.13 4.01 13.60
CA ASP A 56 0.77 5.25 14.05
C ASP A 56 0.71 6.33 12.97
N PHE A 57 0.89 5.96 11.71
CA PHE A 57 0.76 6.89 10.57
C PHE A 57 -0.70 7.34 10.39
N ALA A 58 -1.67 6.46 10.67
CA ALA A 58 -3.08 6.84 10.67
C ALA A 58 -3.43 7.83 11.78
N GLN A 59 -2.76 7.78 12.94
CA GLN A 59 -2.89 8.80 13.98
C GLN A 59 -2.34 10.15 13.53
N ASP A 60 -1.23 10.18 12.77
CA ASP A 60 -0.71 11.42 12.16
C ASP A 60 -1.70 11.99 11.14
N ALA A 61 -2.29 11.12 10.31
CA ALA A 61 -3.31 11.50 9.34
C ALA A 61 -4.55 12.08 10.01
N ALA A 62 -4.99 11.49 11.13
CA ALA A 62 -6.10 12.00 11.93
C ALA A 62 -5.77 13.37 12.57
N ALA A 63 -4.55 13.55 13.06
CA ALA A 63 -4.10 14.85 13.59
C ALA A 63 -4.09 15.93 12.49
N ALA A 64 -3.61 15.60 11.29
CA ALA A 64 -3.65 16.48 10.12
C ALA A 64 -5.09 16.82 9.70
N TYR A 65 -6.00 15.84 9.72
CA TYR A 65 -7.43 16.06 9.48
C TYR A 65 -8.04 17.05 10.49
N HIS A 66 -7.79 16.84 11.77
CA HIS A 66 -8.30 17.73 12.83
C HIS A 66 -7.72 19.15 12.73
N LEU A 67 -6.47 19.29 12.29
CA LEU A 67 -5.87 20.59 12.03
C LEU A 67 -6.64 21.32 10.91
N ILE A 68 -6.90 20.67 9.78
CA ILE A 68 -7.68 21.27 8.69
C ILE A 68 -9.09 21.65 9.18
N LYS A 69 -9.77 20.77 9.89
CA LYS A 69 -11.13 21.03 10.42
C LYS A 69 -11.16 22.17 11.42
N LYS A 70 -10.09 22.39 12.17
CA LYS A 70 -9.96 23.52 13.08
C LYS A 70 -9.79 24.85 12.34
N GLU A 71 -8.91 24.87 11.34
CA GLU A 71 -8.61 26.09 10.57
C GLU A 71 -9.72 26.41 9.55
N TYR A 72 -10.38 25.39 9.01
CA TYR A 72 -11.44 25.48 8.00
C TYR A 72 -12.66 24.64 8.39
N PRO A 73 -13.44 25.05 9.42
CA PRO A 73 -14.51 24.22 9.99
C PRO A 73 -15.61 23.79 9.01
N ALA A 74 -15.92 24.64 8.02
CA ALA A 74 -16.95 24.37 7.02
C ALA A 74 -16.49 23.49 5.84
N SER A 75 -15.19 23.20 5.72
CA SER A 75 -14.67 22.42 4.59
C SER A 75 -15.05 20.95 4.68
N SER A 76 -15.36 20.36 3.52
CA SER A 76 -15.35 18.92 3.34
C SER A 76 -13.90 18.43 3.27
N VAL A 77 -13.52 17.51 4.16
CA VAL A 77 -12.14 17.01 4.26
C VAL A 77 -12.14 15.51 3.99
N GLY A 78 -11.38 15.08 3.01
CA GLY A 78 -11.19 13.67 2.66
C GLY A 78 -9.73 13.25 2.65
N PHE A 79 -9.50 11.97 2.44
CA PHE A 79 -8.17 11.38 2.35
C PHE A 79 -7.87 10.93 0.91
N ILE A 80 -6.66 11.23 0.43
CA ILE A 80 -6.09 10.65 -0.77
C ILE A 80 -4.88 9.84 -0.32
N GLY A 81 -4.88 8.53 -0.55
CA GLY A 81 -3.81 7.64 -0.12
C GLY A 81 -3.26 6.79 -1.25
N HIS A 82 -1.94 6.79 -1.43
CA HIS A 82 -1.24 5.95 -2.41
C HIS A 82 -0.70 4.68 -1.72
N SER A 83 -0.93 3.53 -2.33
CA SER A 83 -0.39 2.25 -1.81
C SER A 83 -0.74 2.04 -0.33
N GLU A 84 0.24 1.92 0.59
CA GLU A 84 -0.01 1.87 2.04
C GLU A 84 -0.80 3.08 2.55
N GLY A 85 -0.69 4.25 1.89
CA GLY A 85 -1.50 5.42 2.21
C GLY A 85 -3.00 5.17 2.11
N GLY A 86 -3.44 4.24 1.25
CA GLY A 86 -4.81 3.75 1.19
C GLY A 86 -5.20 2.99 2.47
N MET A 87 -4.32 2.13 3.00
CA MET A 87 -4.50 1.47 4.30
C MET A 87 -4.57 2.50 5.44
N ILE A 88 -3.65 3.46 5.43
CA ILE A 88 -3.60 4.54 6.42
C ILE A 88 -4.90 5.33 6.40
N ALA A 89 -5.43 5.66 5.21
CA ALA A 89 -6.71 6.35 5.07
C ALA A 89 -7.88 5.55 5.65
N GLN A 90 -7.94 4.24 5.38
CA GLN A 90 -8.97 3.34 5.91
C GLN A 90 -8.96 3.32 7.46
N ILE A 91 -7.78 3.27 8.06
CA ILE A 91 -7.64 3.31 9.53
C ILE A 91 -7.99 4.70 10.07
N ALA A 92 -7.47 5.76 9.44
CA ALA A 92 -7.68 7.14 9.86
C ALA A 92 -9.17 7.54 9.84
N ASP A 93 -9.96 7.02 8.89
CA ASP A 93 -11.41 7.23 8.86
C ASP A 93 -12.09 6.86 10.17
N SER A 94 -11.68 5.73 10.76
CA SER A 94 -12.20 5.28 12.05
C SER A 94 -11.80 6.16 13.22
N LEU A 95 -10.70 6.91 13.10
CA LEU A 95 -10.17 7.81 14.15
C LEU A 95 -10.79 9.21 14.09
N VAL A 96 -11.31 9.62 12.92
CA VAL A 96 -11.92 10.95 12.73
C VAL A 96 -13.44 10.93 12.69
N ASN A 97 -14.07 9.78 12.94
CA ASN A 97 -15.52 9.55 12.86
C ASN A 97 -16.10 9.82 11.47
N GLY A 98 -15.36 9.48 10.44
CA GLY A 98 -15.73 9.57 9.03
C GLY A 98 -15.19 10.82 8.34
N ALA A 99 -14.46 10.60 7.25
CA ALA A 99 -14.05 11.63 6.32
C ALA A 99 -15.18 11.98 5.34
N ALA A 100 -15.03 13.07 4.57
CA ALA A 100 -16.02 13.46 3.57
C ALA A 100 -15.95 12.55 2.33
N PHE A 101 -14.76 12.08 1.97
CA PHE A 101 -14.50 11.16 0.85
C PHE A 101 -13.16 10.45 1.01
N HIS A 102 -12.99 9.37 0.25
CA HIS A 102 -11.70 8.72 0.05
C HIS A 102 -11.34 8.62 -1.43
N ILE A 103 -10.05 8.82 -1.75
CA ILE A 103 -9.44 8.45 -3.04
C ILE A 103 -8.30 7.49 -2.75
N TYR A 104 -8.40 6.26 -3.24
CA TYR A 104 -7.33 5.26 -3.15
C TYR A 104 -6.61 5.17 -4.49
N LEU A 105 -5.32 5.48 -4.47
CA LEU A 105 -4.40 5.32 -5.58
C LEU A 105 -3.63 4.02 -5.34
N ALA A 106 -4.00 2.95 -6.01
CA ALA A 106 -3.46 1.61 -5.78
C ALA A 106 -3.51 1.19 -4.28
N GLY A 107 -4.61 1.49 -3.60
CA GLY A 107 -4.80 1.15 -2.19
C GLY A 107 -5.21 -0.31 -1.98
N PRO A 108 -4.84 -0.95 -0.85
CA PRO A 108 -5.18 -2.35 -0.59
C PRO A 108 -6.66 -2.55 -0.30
N GLY A 109 -7.26 -3.54 -0.96
CA GLY A 109 -8.63 -4.01 -0.73
C GLY A 109 -8.69 -5.48 -0.31
N ILE A 110 -7.65 -6.27 -0.62
CA ILE A 110 -7.48 -7.65 -0.15
C ILE A 110 -6.56 -7.69 1.07
N SER A 111 -6.52 -8.81 1.80
CA SER A 111 -5.60 -8.98 2.92
C SER A 111 -4.15 -8.73 2.47
N THR A 112 -3.33 -8.16 3.34
CA THR A 112 -1.93 -7.87 3.00
C THR A 112 -1.11 -9.16 2.79
N VAL A 113 -1.52 -10.29 3.37
CA VAL A 113 -0.97 -11.60 3.05
C VAL A 113 -1.25 -11.96 1.60
N ASP A 114 -2.51 -11.85 1.13
CA ASP A 114 -2.88 -12.14 -0.27
C ASP A 114 -2.18 -11.18 -1.24
N LEU A 115 -2.11 -9.92 -0.88
CA LEU A 115 -1.41 -8.89 -1.66
C LEU A 115 0.06 -9.27 -1.86
N MET A 116 0.77 -9.59 -0.79
CA MET A 116 2.20 -9.97 -0.86
C MET A 116 2.42 -11.30 -1.57
N ILE A 117 1.51 -12.26 -1.47
CA ILE A 117 1.58 -13.51 -2.25
C ILE A 117 1.46 -13.20 -3.75
N LYS A 118 0.51 -12.36 -4.15
CA LYS A 118 0.35 -11.96 -5.57
C LYS A 118 1.55 -11.17 -6.08
N GLN A 119 2.07 -10.23 -5.29
CA GLN A 119 3.26 -9.45 -5.61
C GLN A 119 4.49 -10.36 -5.79
N ASN A 120 4.73 -11.30 -4.86
CA ASN A 120 5.83 -12.25 -4.96
C ASN A 120 5.68 -13.16 -6.20
N ALA A 121 4.49 -13.67 -6.48
CA ALA A 121 4.23 -14.48 -7.65
C ALA A 121 4.59 -13.73 -8.94
N ARG A 122 4.20 -12.46 -9.04
CA ARG A 122 4.48 -11.63 -10.22
C ARG A 122 5.97 -11.30 -10.36
N TYR A 123 6.65 -11.02 -9.23
CA TYR A 123 8.07 -10.73 -9.22
C TYR A 123 8.92 -11.95 -9.59
N LEU A 124 8.56 -13.13 -9.08
CA LEU A 124 9.35 -14.34 -9.22
C LEU A 124 9.17 -15.04 -10.58
N LYS A 125 8.07 -14.79 -11.29
CA LYS A 125 7.76 -15.49 -12.56
C LYS A 125 8.83 -15.32 -13.64
N ASP A 126 9.59 -14.23 -13.61
CA ASP A 126 10.63 -13.92 -14.57
C ASP A 126 12.03 -14.44 -14.17
N ILE A 127 12.17 -14.98 -12.95
CA ILE A 127 13.44 -15.42 -12.37
C ILE A 127 13.45 -16.87 -11.89
N MET A 128 12.28 -17.48 -11.71
CA MET A 128 12.10 -18.88 -11.28
C MET A 128 11.30 -19.68 -12.30
N THR A 129 11.34 -21.00 -12.17
CA THR A 129 10.45 -21.88 -12.91
C THR A 129 9.00 -21.70 -12.46
N GLU A 130 8.02 -22.02 -13.29
CA GLU A 130 6.59 -21.96 -12.95
C GLU A 130 6.28 -22.83 -11.72
N GLU A 131 6.82 -24.05 -11.67
CA GLU A 131 6.72 -24.95 -10.52
C GLU A 131 7.37 -24.37 -9.27
N GLY A 132 8.55 -23.73 -9.41
CA GLY A 132 9.24 -23.05 -8.34
C GLY A 132 8.43 -21.90 -7.76
N VAL A 133 7.83 -21.06 -8.61
CA VAL A 133 6.93 -19.97 -8.18
C VAL A 133 5.73 -20.55 -7.43
N HIS A 134 5.06 -21.55 -8.01
CA HIS A 134 3.89 -22.18 -7.37
C HIS A 134 4.23 -22.75 -5.97
N THR A 135 5.32 -23.49 -5.88
CA THR A 135 5.82 -24.06 -4.62
C THR A 135 6.13 -22.97 -3.61
N TYR A 136 6.83 -21.91 -4.06
CA TYR A 136 7.23 -20.80 -3.20
C TYR A 136 6.02 -20.07 -2.61
N ILE A 137 5.11 -19.58 -3.43
CA ILE A 137 3.96 -18.79 -2.95
C ILE A 137 3.01 -19.58 -2.05
N THR A 138 2.83 -20.88 -2.34
CA THR A 138 1.98 -21.78 -1.54
C THR A 138 2.54 -21.94 -0.12
N GLN A 139 3.85 -22.08 0.02
CA GLN A 139 4.51 -22.27 1.31
C GLN A 139 4.90 -20.95 2.00
N LEU A 140 4.93 -19.83 1.28
CA LEU A 140 5.20 -18.49 1.84
C LEU A 140 4.02 -17.98 2.66
N ARG A 141 2.79 -18.28 2.26
CA ARG A 141 1.57 -17.82 2.94
C ARG A 141 1.56 -18.11 4.44
N PRO A 142 1.76 -19.35 4.92
CA PRO A 142 1.77 -19.62 6.36
C PRO A 142 2.85 -18.85 7.13
N ILE A 143 3.97 -18.49 6.49
CA ILE A 143 5.01 -17.67 7.10
C ILE A 143 4.48 -16.26 7.36
N PHE A 144 3.83 -15.63 6.39
CA PHE A 144 3.25 -14.30 6.53
C PHE A 144 2.11 -14.27 7.56
N GLU A 145 1.26 -15.30 7.58
CA GLU A 145 0.19 -15.45 8.57
C GLU A 145 0.76 -15.54 10.01
N VAL A 146 1.86 -16.28 10.22
CA VAL A 146 2.53 -16.34 11.51
C VAL A 146 3.16 -14.98 11.88
N ILE A 147 3.77 -14.25 10.95
CA ILE A 147 4.33 -12.90 11.23
C ILE A 147 3.22 -11.97 11.72
N GLY A 148 2.06 -11.95 11.06
CA GLY A 148 0.91 -11.12 11.43
C GLY A 148 0.10 -11.62 12.64
N GLY A 149 0.32 -12.87 13.09
CA GLY A 149 -0.40 -13.48 14.19
C GLY A 149 -0.13 -12.84 15.55
N SER A 150 -0.85 -13.29 16.57
CA SER A 150 -0.79 -12.75 17.95
C SER A 150 0.03 -13.61 18.92
N GLU A 151 0.66 -14.67 18.44
CA GLU A 151 1.45 -15.59 19.26
C GLU A 151 2.69 -14.91 19.84
N GLU A 152 3.23 -15.49 20.90
CA GLU A 152 4.48 -15.06 21.53
C GLU A 152 5.65 -15.07 20.53
N LEU A 153 6.55 -14.09 20.66
CA LEU A 153 7.66 -13.87 19.74
C LEU A 153 8.53 -15.11 19.49
N SER A 154 8.85 -15.86 20.55
CA SER A 154 9.64 -17.09 20.47
C SER A 154 8.93 -18.18 19.66
N ILE A 155 7.61 -18.32 19.85
CA ILE A 155 6.78 -19.29 19.13
C ILE A 155 6.74 -18.94 17.65
N LYS A 156 6.53 -17.66 17.32
CA LYS A 156 6.58 -17.16 15.93
C LYS A 156 7.92 -17.46 15.28
N GLN A 157 9.02 -17.13 15.95
CA GLN A 157 10.37 -17.37 15.41
C GLN A 157 10.62 -18.85 15.09
N ASP A 158 10.28 -19.75 16.02
CA ASP A 158 10.47 -21.19 15.83
C ASP A 158 9.61 -21.70 14.66
N ALA A 159 8.35 -21.28 14.59
CA ALA A 159 7.43 -21.65 13.52
C ALA A 159 7.94 -21.18 12.15
N ILE A 160 8.36 -19.89 12.05
CA ILE A 160 8.90 -19.31 10.81
C ILE A 160 10.19 -20.00 10.40
N ASN A 161 11.13 -20.20 11.32
CA ASN A 161 12.40 -20.90 11.04
C ASN A 161 12.15 -22.29 10.43
N LYS A 162 11.23 -23.05 11.02
CA LYS A 162 10.87 -24.40 10.54
C LYS A 162 10.21 -24.34 9.16
N GLN A 163 9.25 -23.43 8.97
CA GLN A 163 8.53 -23.28 7.71
C GLN A 163 9.41 -22.75 6.58
N ALA A 164 10.27 -21.76 6.86
CA ALA A 164 11.18 -21.19 5.88
C ALA A 164 12.22 -22.22 5.40
N LYS A 165 12.81 -23.02 6.30
CA LYS A 165 13.70 -24.12 5.90
C LYS A 165 12.96 -25.16 5.04
N ARG A 166 11.73 -25.52 5.42
CA ARG A 166 10.91 -26.45 4.64
C ARG A 166 10.65 -25.90 3.23
N LEU A 167 10.24 -24.62 3.13
CA LEU A 167 10.01 -23.95 1.85
C LEU A 167 11.28 -24.01 0.99
N TYR A 168 12.41 -23.53 1.50
CA TYR A 168 13.67 -23.50 0.77
C TYR A 168 14.06 -24.88 0.24
N ASN A 169 13.99 -25.92 1.08
CA ASN A 169 14.36 -27.29 0.74
C ASN A 169 13.33 -28.01 -0.16
N SER A 170 12.15 -27.43 -0.38
CA SER A 170 11.15 -27.93 -1.33
C SER A 170 11.30 -27.40 -2.75
N LEU A 171 12.12 -26.35 -2.93
CA LEU A 171 12.43 -25.79 -4.23
C LEU A 171 13.52 -26.59 -4.95
N ASP A 172 13.49 -26.56 -6.31
CA ASP A 172 14.63 -26.98 -7.09
C ASP A 172 15.88 -26.15 -6.67
N PRO A 173 17.08 -26.75 -6.59
CA PRO A 173 18.29 -26.01 -6.17
C PRO A 173 18.55 -24.72 -6.96
N LYS A 174 18.19 -24.67 -8.27
CA LYS A 174 18.36 -23.45 -9.06
C LYS A 174 17.38 -22.35 -8.63
N ASP A 175 16.16 -22.70 -8.27
CA ASP A 175 15.17 -21.76 -7.80
C ASP A 175 15.45 -21.34 -6.35
N ALA A 176 15.85 -22.27 -5.50
CA ALA A 176 16.23 -21.99 -4.11
C ALA A 176 17.33 -20.91 -4.00
N THR A 177 18.35 -20.98 -4.86
CA THR A 177 19.45 -19.98 -4.88
C THR A 177 19.01 -18.59 -5.32
N LYS A 178 17.81 -18.45 -5.92
CA LYS A 178 17.22 -17.13 -6.28
C LYS A 178 16.67 -16.38 -5.07
N VAL A 179 16.26 -17.10 -4.02
CA VAL A 179 15.69 -16.50 -2.80
C VAL A 179 16.72 -16.32 -1.68
N ALA A 180 17.69 -17.23 -1.54
CA ALA A 180 18.76 -17.11 -0.56
C ALA A 180 19.93 -18.06 -0.89
N PRO A 181 21.14 -17.81 -0.33
CA PRO A 181 22.30 -18.70 -0.54
C PRO A 181 22.18 -20.05 0.19
N SER A 182 21.32 -20.17 1.21
CA SER A 182 21.07 -21.42 1.95
C SER A 182 19.73 -21.37 2.68
N ASP A 183 19.25 -22.55 3.12
CA ASP A 183 18.05 -22.68 3.96
C ASP A 183 18.17 -21.93 5.28
N LEU A 184 19.36 -21.95 5.89
CA LEU A 184 19.64 -21.23 7.13
C LEU A 184 19.55 -19.71 6.91
N ALA A 185 20.19 -19.20 5.84
CA ALA A 185 20.14 -17.78 5.52
C ALA A 185 18.70 -17.31 5.24
N TYR A 186 17.93 -18.09 4.51
CA TYR A 186 16.52 -17.81 4.25
C TYR A 186 15.69 -17.80 5.54
N ALA A 187 15.84 -18.83 6.39
CA ALA A 187 15.14 -18.92 7.66
C ALA A 187 15.46 -17.75 8.60
N MET A 188 16.73 -17.36 8.70
CA MET A 188 17.16 -16.20 9.48
C MET A 188 16.57 -14.90 8.96
N SER A 189 16.55 -14.69 7.64
CA SER A 189 15.95 -13.53 7.01
C SER A 189 14.45 -13.46 7.33
N MET A 190 13.70 -14.53 7.09
CA MET A 190 12.26 -14.57 7.33
C MET A 190 11.90 -14.42 8.80
N SER A 191 12.63 -15.09 9.70
CA SER A 191 12.36 -14.99 11.15
C SER A 191 12.73 -13.62 11.74
N SER A 192 13.61 -12.87 11.11
CA SER A 192 13.94 -11.51 11.55
C SER A 192 12.76 -10.52 11.36
N LEU A 193 11.83 -10.81 10.45
CA LEU A 193 10.69 -9.93 10.15
C LEU A 193 9.77 -9.72 11.36
N VAL A 194 9.70 -10.68 12.30
CA VAL A 194 8.86 -10.55 13.51
C VAL A 194 9.33 -9.46 14.47
N TYR A 195 10.59 -9.00 14.35
CA TYR A 195 11.10 -7.88 15.14
C TYR A 195 10.73 -6.52 14.55
N ASN A 196 10.28 -6.49 13.31
CA ASN A 196 9.81 -5.28 12.66
C ASN A 196 8.32 -5.09 12.98
N LYS A 197 8.02 -4.10 13.83
CA LYS A 197 6.64 -3.79 14.24
C LYS A 197 5.72 -3.48 13.06
N TRP A 198 6.26 -2.77 12.06
CA TRP A 198 5.52 -2.45 10.85
C TRP A 198 5.14 -3.73 10.09
N MET A 199 6.08 -4.65 9.88
CA MET A 199 5.81 -5.94 9.21
C MET A 199 4.75 -6.76 9.96
N THR A 200 4.86 -6.84 11.29
CA THR A 200 3.88 -7.56 12.11
C THR A 200 2.48 -6.94 11.99
N PHE A 201 2.38 -5.61 12.05
CA PHE A 201 1.10 -4.92 11.84
C PHE A 201 0.59 -5.11 10.42
N PHE A 202 1.44 -4.93 9.41
CA PHE A 202 1.12 -5.04 8.00
C PHE A 202 0.53 -6.42 7.68
N PHE A 203 1.19 -7.52 8.07
CA PHE A 203 0.68 -8.87 7.81
C PHE A 203 -0.56 -9.24 8.64
N GLY A 204 -0.84 -8.54 9.72
CA GLY A 204 -2.08 -8.66 10.48
C GLY A 204 -3.22 -7.77 9.99
N TYR A 205 -2.99 -6.97 8.94
CA TYR A 205 -3.99 -6.02 8.48
C TYR A 205 -5.02 -6.65 7.53
N GLU A 206 -6.29 -6.43 7.85
CA GLU A 206 -7.45 -6.89 7.07
C GLU A 206 -8.29 -5.69 6.62
N PRO A 207 -8.22 -5.27 5.33
CA PRO A 207 -8.95 -4.12 4.81
C PRO A 207 -10.46 -4.18 5.06
N LYS A 208 -11.04 -5.36 4.94
CA LYS A 208 -12.48 -5.59 5.14
C LYS A 208 -12.98 -5.06 6.49
N ARG A 209 -12.15 -5.16 7.54
CA ARG A 209 -12.49 -4.66 8.89
C ARG A 209 -12.81 -3.16 8.88
N TYR A 210 -12.12 -2.40 8.06
CA TYR A 210 -12.28 -0.94 7.95
C TYR A 210 -13.28 -0.58 6.84
N LEU A 211 -13.14 -1.17 5.66
CA LEU A 211 -13.99 -0.88 4.49
C LEU A 211 -15.48 -1.04 4.80
N THR A 212 -15.87 -2.05 5.57
CA THR A 212 -17.27 -2.26 5.98
C THR A 212 -17.84 -1.14 6.84
N GLN A 213 -17.01 -0.26 7.40
CA GLN A 213 -17.43 0.84 8.27
C GLN A 213 -17.48 2.19 7.54
N ILE A 214 -16.75 2.36 6.43
CA ILE A 214 -16.70 3.61 5.67
C ILE A 214 -18.06 3.89 5.05
N MET A 215 -18.56 5.11 5.25
CA MET A 215 -19.88 5.55 4.79
C MET A 215 -19.81 6.64 3.70
N CYS A 216 -18.67 7.29 3.55
CA CYS A 216 -18.47 8.35 2.57
C CYS A 216 -18.18 7.79 1.16
N PRO A 217 -18.33 8.59 0.09
CA PRO A 217 -17.95 8.18 -1.25
C PRO A 217 -16.49 7.78 -1.36
N ILE A 218 -16.22 6.73 -2.15
CA ILE A 218 -14.86 6.21 -2.41
C ILE A 218 -14.62 6.22 -3.92
N LEU A 219 -13.50 6.80 -4.35
CA LEU A 219 -12.87 6.56 -5.64
C LEU A 219 -11.67 5.65 -5.43
N ALA A 220 -11.62 4.51 -6.10
CA ALA A 220 -10.46 3.63 -6.10
C ALA A 220 -9.92 3.50 -7.52
N LEU A 221 -8.66 3.89 -7.71
CA LEU A 221 -7.94 3.82 -8.97
C LEU A 221 -6.81 2.82 -8.87
N ASN A 222 -6.56 2.07 -9.94
CA ASN A 222 -5.43 1.16 -10.06
C ASN A 222 -4.92 1.12 -11.49
N GLY A 223 -3.62 1.02 -11.68
CA GLY A 223 -3.06 0.77 -13.01
C GLY A 223 -3.22 -0.71 -13.41
N SER A 224 -3.54 -1.00 -14.67
CA SER A 224 -3.68 -2.38 -15.16
C SER A 224 -2.36 -3.17 -15.09
N GLU A 225 -1.23 -2.46 -15.18
CA GLU A 225 0.11 -3.03 -15.11
C GLU A 225 0.77 -2.94 -13.73
N ASP A 226 -0.02 -2.59 -12.72
CA ASP A 226 0.45 -2.57 -11.34
C ASP A 226 0.66 -3.99 -10.80
N PHE A 227 1.92 -4.36 -10.61
CA PHE A 227 2.28 -5.65 -10.04
C PHE A 227 2.49 -5.62 -8.51
N GLN A 228 2.54 -4.44 -7.90
CA GLN A 228 2.71 -4.27 -6.46
C GLN A 228 1.37 -4.38 -5.74
N VAL A 229 0.38 -3.61 -6.21
CA VAL A 229 -1.01 -3.70 -5.73
C VAL A 229 -1.88 -4.03 -6.94
N VAL A 230 -2.12 -5.31 -7.16
CA VAL A 230 -2.82 -5.78 -8.36
C VAL A 230 -4.25 -5.25 -8.46
N PRO A 231 -4.82 -5.05 -9.69
CA PRO A 231 -6.17 -4.51 -9.90
C PRO A 231 -7.30 -5.26 -9.19
N ALA A 232 -7.08 -6.53 -8.80
CA ALA A 232 -8.04 -7.30 -7.99
C ALA A 232 -8.41 -6.62 -6.65
N ASN A 233 -7.63 -5.62 -6.19
CA ASN A 233 -7.97 -4.80 -5.03
C ASN A 233 -9.20 -3.94 -5.27
N LEU A 234 -9.47 -3.48 -6.50
CA LEU A 234 -10.64 -2.68 -6.86
C LEU A 234 -11.94 -3.44 -6.57
N GLU A 235 -12.03 -4.69 -7.03
CA GLU A 235 -13.19 -5.54 -6.78
C GLU A 235 -13.40 -5.84 -5.30
N ALA A 236 -12.30 -6.02 -4.54
CA ALA A 236 -12.37 -6.25 -3.11
C ALA A 236 -12.88 -5.00 -2.36
N ILE A 237 -12.40 -3.80 -2.71
CA ILE A 237 -12.88 -2.54 -2.15
C ILE A 237 -14.39 -2.37 -2.42
N LYS A 238 -14.82 -2.57 -3.68
CA LYS A 238 -16.22 -2.47 -4.07
C LYS A 238 -17.12 -3.47 -3.35
N ARG A 239 -16.64 -4.71 -3.19
CA ARG A 239 -17.38 -5.77 -2.48
C ARG A 239 -17.53 -5.48 -0.98
N ASP A 240 -16.47 -4.97 -0.34
CA ASP A 240 -16.41 -4.89 1.12
C ASP A 240 -16.84 -3.52 1.68
N ALA A 241 -16.77 -2.43 0.92
CA ALA A 241 -17.23 -1.11 1.33
C ALA A 241 -18.76 -0.93 1.12
N ILE A 242 -19.54 -1.82 1.72
CA ILE A 242 -20.99 -2.01 1.51
C ILE A 242 -21.86 -0.82 1.92
N LYS A 243 -21.34 0.13 2.69
CA LYS A 243 -22.05 1.32 3.16
C LYS A 243 -21.69 2.57 2.35
N ALA A 244 -20.65 2.48 1.52
CA ALA A 244 -20.11 3.59 0.74
C ALA A 244 -20.64 3.56 -0.71
N ASP A 245 -20.69 4.73 -1.33
CA ASP A 245 -20.84 4.84 -2.79
C ASP A 245 -19.45 4.70 -3.44
N VAL A 246 -19.18 3.53 -4.02
CA VAL A 246 -17.86 3.15 -4.51
C VAL A 246 -17.78 3.23 -6.03
N THR A 247 -16.85 4.06 -6.50
CA THR A 247 -16.41 4.11 -7.91
C THR A 247 -15.05 3.45 -8.01
N THR A 248 -14.92 2.44 -8.87
CA THR A 248 -13.64 1.77 -9.14
C THR A 248 -13.27 1.95 -10.61
N ILE A 249 -12.02 2.32 -10.89
CA ILE A 249 -11.52 2.50 -12.26
C ILE A 249 -10.15 1.85 -12.37
N GLU A 250 -10.01 0.92 -13.30
CA GLU A 250 -8.72 0.38 -13.74
C GLU A 250 -8.25 1.23 -14.92
N LEU A 251 -7.04 1.78 -14.81
CA LEU A 251 -6.42 2.64 -15.80
C LEU A 251 -5.42 1.85 -16.63
N GLU A 252 -5.73 1.71 -17.92
CA GLU A 252 -4.97 0.88 -18.85
C GLU A 252 -3.52 1.36 -19.02
N GLY A 253 -2.56 0.43 -19.01
CA GLY A 253 -1.15 0.68 -19.27
C GLY A 253 -0.38 1.40 -18.16
N LEU A 254 -1.00 1.70 -17.02
CA LEU A 254 -0.35 2.38 -15.91
C LEU A 254 0.27 1.40 -14.91
N ASN A 255 1.47 1.74 -14.42
CA ASN A 255 2.16 1.02 -13.35
C ASN A 255 1.68 1.46 -11.95
N HIS A 256 2.37 0.99 -10.89
CA HIS A 256 2.03 1.33 -9.50
C HIS A 256 2.12 2.82 -9.16
N LEU A 257 2.99 3.57 -9.84
CA LEU A 257 3.12 5.03 -9.69
C LEU A 257 2.22 5.80 -10.66
N PHE A 258 1.27 5.11 -11.31
CA PHE A 258 0.38 5.73 -12.32
C PHE A 258 1.13 6.37 -13.48
N GLN A 259 2.25 5.78 -13.90
CA GLN A 259 3.01 6.18 -15.08
C GLN A 259 2.71 5.24 -16.24
N ASN A 260 2.62 5.77 -17.46
CA ASN A 260 2.57 4.95 -18.66
C ASN A 260 3.88 4.15 -18.81
N CYS A 261 3.81 2.84 -18.80
CA CYS A 261 4.96 1.94 -18.83
C CYS A 261 4.96 1.02 -20.06
N LYS A 262 6.14 0.50 -20.42
CA LYS A 262 6.30 -0.46 -21.54
C LYS A 262 6.61 -1.86 -21.05
N ARG A 263 7.49 -1.99 -20.07
CA ARG A 263 7.89 -3.25 -19.43
C ARG A 263 7.25 -3.41 -18.07
N CYS A 264 6.86 -2.31 -17.46
CA CYS A 264 6.19 -2.22 -16.17
C CYS A 264 6.96 -2.92 -15.04
N THR A 265 8.29 -2.75 -15.05
CA THR A 265 9.21 -3.31 -14.06
C THR A 265 9.82 -2.21 -13.20
N LEU A 266 10.24 -2.53 -11.96
CA LEU A 266 10.87 -1.55 -11.06
C LEU A 266 12.05 -0.77 -11.67
N PRO A 267 12.98 -1.40 -12.43
CA PRO A 267 14.06 -0.66 -13.08
C PRO A 267 13.57 0.37 -14.11
N GLU A 268 12.41 0.16 -14.73
CA GLU A 268 11.86 1.10 -15.71
C GLU A 268 11.38 2.40 -15.05
N TYR A 269 10.93 2.36 -13.79
CA TYR A 269 10.39 3.55 -13.10
C TYR A 269 11.36 4.74 -13.12
N ASN A 270 12.66 4.49 -12.92
CA ASN A 270 13.69 5.54 -13.01
C ASN A 270 13.91 6.11 -14.42
N MET A 271 13.43 5.41 -15.44
CA MET A 271 13.68 5.75 -16.86
C MET A 271 12.48 6.47 -17.49
N LEU A 272 11.32 6.41 -16.85
CA LEU A 272 10.13 7.10 -17.32
C LEU A 272 10.27 8.61 -17.08
N THR A 273 9.74 9.41 -17.99
CA THR A 273 9.76 10.88 -17.87
C THR A 273 8.49 11.41 -17.24
N GLU A 274 7.40 10.66 -17.35
CA GLU A 274 6.12 10.98 -16.73
C GLU A 274 6.20 10.73 -15.23
N THR A 275 5.78 11.70 -14.43
CA THR A 275 5.74 11.54 -12.97
C THR A 275 4.43 10.89 -12.49
N PHE A 276 3.31 11.28 -13.10
CA PHE A 276 1.99 10.77 -12.80
C PHE A 276 1.05 11.05 -13.98
N SER A 277 0.18 10.11 -14.35
CA SER A 277 -0.73 10.24 -15.49
C SER A 277 -1.67 11.43 -15.36
N GLU A 278 -1.75 12.24 -16.40
CA GLU A 278 -2.72 13.34 -16.49
C GLU A 278 -4.16 12.81 -16.43
N ASP A 279 -4.46 11.70 -17.13
CA ASP A 279 -5.79 11.08 -17.14
C ASP A 279 -6.20 10.63 -15.74
N ALA A 280 -5.28 10.09 -14.94
CA ALA A 280 -5.56 9.72 -13.56
C ALA A 280 -5.87 10.95 -12.69
N MET A 281 -5.14 12.07 -12.89
CA MET A 281 -5.41 13.33 -12.18
C MET A 281 -6.73 13.96 -12.61
N GLU A 282 -7.06 13.94 -13.90
CA GLU A 282 -8.35 14.43 -14.40
C GLU A 282 -9.50 13.60 -13.84
N THR A 283 -9.37 12.28 -13.83
CA THR A 283 -10.35 11.37 -13.21
C THR A 283 -10.65 11.74 -11.76
N MET A 284 -9.63 12.07 -10.97
CA MET A 284 -9.83 12.52 -9.58
C MET A 284 -10.60 13.83 -9.50
N VAL A 285 -10.24 14.83 -10.32
CA VAL A 285 -10.89 16.15 -10.33
C VAL A 285 -12.35 16.03 -10.79
N GLU A 286 -12.61 15.31 -11.86
CA GLU A 286 -13.96 15.06 -12.38
C GLU A 286 -14.84 14.37 -11.36
N TRP A 287 -14.30 13.33 -10.69
CA TRP A 287 -15.05 12.60 -9.67
C TRP A 287 -15.37 13.49 -8.45
N LEU A 288 -14.41 14.27 -7.94
CA LEU A 288 -14.63 15.21 -6.84
C LEU A 288 -15.72 16.22 -7.21
N THR A 289 -15.64 16.81 -8.41
CA THR A 289 -16.62 17.76 -8.92
C THR A 289 -18.01 17.12 -9.05
N ALA A 290 -18.09 15.91 -9.60
CA ALA A 290 -19.37 15.18 -9.76
C ALA A 290 -20.00 14.81 -8.41
N LYS A 291 -19.21 14.62 -7.36
CA LYS A 291 -19.71 14.38 -5.99
C LYS A 291 -20.04 15.67 -5.22
N GLY A 292 -19.76 16.85 -5.80
CA GLY A 292 -20.08 18.15 -5.21
C GLY A 292 -19.12 18.61 -4.13
N PHE A 293 -17.90 18.16 -4.18
CA PHE A 293 -16.81 18.61 -3.31
C PHE A 293 -16.11 19.84 -3.86
#